data_7102c893fa1308bf7d73ad6cf177dd18
#
_entry.id   7102c893fa1308bf7d73ad6cf177dd18
#
_cell.length_a   1.000
_cell.length_b   1.000
_cell.length_c   1.000
_cell.angle_alpha   90.00
_cell.angle_beta   90.00
_cell.angle_gamma   90.00
#
_symmetry.space_group_name_H-M   'P 1'
#
loop_
_entity.id
_entity.type
_entity.pdbx_description
1 polymer ?
#
loop_
_entity_poly.entity_id
_entity_poly.type
_entity_poly.pdbx_seq_one_letter_code
_entity_poly.pdbx_strand_id
1 'polypeptide(L)'
;MTRRSRAHNEKGQTMVEFILVLPVLLIVLFGIFQFGITFKNYISLTDAVRAGARTAAVSRYSASRVADTKARVKTASDLSGMADSDVDVQSTWAHGADVVVTAKYPYRISLLGVVLASGDLTSSTTERVE
;
A
#
# COMPACT_ATOMS: atom_id res chain seq x y z
N MET A 1 63.03 -5.47 -17.37
CA MET A 1 62.63 -4.05 -17.37
C MET A 1 61.14 -3.95 -17.18
N THR A 2 60.74 -3.63 -16.05
CA THR A 2 59.55 -2.98 -15.43
C THR A 2 58.27 -2.84 -16.26
N ARG A 3 57.45 -3.92 -16.27
CA ARG A 3 56.07 -3.88 -16.74
C ARG A 3 55.06 -4.38 -15.68
N ARG A 4 55.41 -4.31 -14.37
CA ARG A 4 54.63 -4.89 -13.27
C ARG A 4 53.81 -3.90 -12.45
N SER A 5 53.83 -2.59 -12.68
CA SER A 5 53.19 -1.60 -11.80
C SER A 5 51.80 -1.13 -12.21
N ARG A 6 51.36 -1.34 -13.46
CA ARG A 6 50.06 -0.85 -13.92
C ARG A 6 48.86 -1.71 -13.45
N ALA A 7 48.98 -3.02 -13.42
CA ALA A 7 47.89 -3.91 -13.08
C ALA A 7 47.42 -3.84 -11.59
N HIS A 8 48.27 -3.31 -10.70
CA HIS A 8 47.95 -3.17 -9.26
C HIS A 8 47.13 -1.87 -9.04
N ASN A 9 47.33 -0.85 -9.82
CA ASN A 9 46.63 0.43 -9.71
C ASN A 9 45.17 0.34 -10.27
N GLU A 10 44.97 -0.43 -11.32
CA GLU A 10 43.63 -0.61 -11.94
C GLU A 10 42.64 -1.35 -10.98
N LYS A 11 43.12 -2.35 -10.23
CA LYS A 11 42.29 -3.05 -9.25
C LYS A 11 41.83 -2.14 -8.10
N GLY A 12 42.69 -1.23 -7.63
CA GLY A 12 42.37 -0.24 -6.62
C GLY A 12 41.34 0.79 -7.10
N GLN A 13 41.47 1.24 -8.35
CA GLN A 13 40.55 2.20 -8.96
C GLN A 13 39.14 1.62 -9.11
N THR A 14 39.02 0.40 -9.62
CA THR A 14 37.71 -0.27 -9.78
C THR A 14 37.04 -0.48 -8.41
N MET A 15 37.81 -0.76 -7.37
CA MET A 15 37.27 -0.92 -6.01
C MET A 15 36.71 0.39 -5.45
N VAL A 16 37.39 1.51 -5.71
CA VAL A 16 36.93 2.85 -5.29
C VAL A 16 35.66 3.23 -6.06
N GLU A 17 35.63 3.00 -7.37
CA GLU A 17 34.42 3.26 -8.19
C GLU A 17 33.23 2.43 -7.68
N PHE A 18 33.43 1.17 -7.35
CA PHE A 18 32.37 0.31 -6.79
C PHE A 18 31.87 0.83 -5.43
N ILE A 19 32.75 1.23 -4.52
CA ILE A 19 32.38 1.78 -3.21
C ILE A 19 31.53 3.07 -3.36
N LEU A 20 31.82 3.90 -4.36
CA LEU A 20 31.05 5.12 -4.62
C LEU A 20 29.67 4.83 -5.23
N VAL A 21 29.54 3.82 -6.07
CA VAL A 21 28.26 3.44 -6.72
C VAL A 21 27.38 2.64 -5.77
N LEU A 22 27.95 1.85 -4.88
CA LEU A 22 27.21 0.97 -3.99
C LEU A 22 26.14 1.67 -3.14
N PRO A 23 26.38 2.83 -2.50
CA PRO A 23 25.33 3.52 -1.75
C PRO A 23 24.16 3.96 -2.63
N VAL A 24 24.42 4.41 -3.84
CA VAL A 24 23.38 4.82 -4.80
C VAL A 24 22.52 3.61 -5.18
N LEU A 25 23.16 2.48 -5.48
CA LEU A 25 22.49 1.23 -5.80
C LEU A 25 21.59 0.76 -4.64
N LEU A 26 22.08 0.83 -3.40
CA LEU A 26 21.30 0.47 -2.22
C LEU A 26 20.08 1.38 -2.03
N ILE A 27 20.21 2.69 -2.24
CA ILE A 27 19.08 3.63 -2.17
C ILE A 27 18.01 3.27 -3.19
N VAL A 28 18.40 2.99 -4.43
CA VAL A 28 17.47 2.57 -5.49
C VAL A 28 16.78 1.26 -5.13
N LEU A 29 17.54 0.28 -4.65
CA LEU A 29 17.00 -1.03 -4.24
C LEU A 29 15.98 -0.87 -3.11
N PHE A 30 16.29 -0.10 -2.07
CA PHE A 30 15.36 0.21 -0.99
C PHE A 30 14.10 0.92 -1.48
N GLY A 31 14.24 1.87 -2.42
CA GLY A 31 13.11 2.54 -3.05
C GLY A 31 12.15 1.56 -3.73
N ILE A 32 12.68 0.62 -4.50
CA ILE A 32 11.90 -0.43 -5.16
C ILE A 32 11.15 -1.30 -4.13
N PHE A 33 11.82 -1.71 -3.05
CA PHE A 33 11.20 -2.49 -1.98
C PHE A 33 10.05 -1.74 -1.30
N GLN A 34 10.26 -0.50 -0.93
CA GLN A 34 9.24 0.33 -0.27
C GLN A 34 8.03 0.57 -1.18
N PHE A 35 8.29 0.83 -2.46
CA PHE A 35 7.23 0.97 -3.45
C PHE A 35 6.43 -0.32 -3.61
N GLY A 36 7.10 -1.47 -3.67
CA GLY A 36 6.46 -2.78 -3.77
C GLY A 36 5.52 -3.08 -2.59
N ILE A 37 5.95 -2.76 -1.36
CA ILE A 37 5.12 -2.92 -0.16
C ILE A 37 3.90 -1.99 -0.21
N THR A 38 4.09 -0.72 -0.55
CA THR A 38 3.02 0.26 -0.65
C THR A 38 2.00 -0.14 -1.72
N PHE A 39 2.47 -0.62 -2.85
CA PHE A 39 1.62 -1.09 -3.95
C PHE A 39 0.83 -2.35 -3.57
N LYS A 40 1.47 -3.32 -2.89
CA LYS A 40 0.77 -4.48 -2.33
C LYS A 40 -0.37 -4.05 -1.40
N ASN A 41 -0.10 -3.12 -0.49
CA ASN A 41 -1.11 -2.62 0.45
C ASN A 41 -2.27 -1.92 -0.28
N TYR A 42 -1.99 -1.19 -1.35
CA TYR A 42 -3.02 -0.56 -2.18
C TYR A 42 -3.93 -1.57 -2.88
N ILE A 43 -3.36 -2.64 -3.44
CA ILE A 43 -4.14 -3.72 -4.06
C ILE A 43 -5.02 -4.39 -3.01
N SER A 44 -4.45 -4.76 -1.86
CA SER A 44 -5.17 -5.38 -0.75
C SER A 44 -6.32 -4.50 -0.26
N LEU A 45 -6.09 -3.20 -0.11
CA LEU A 45 -7.12 -2.23 0.27
C LEU A 45 -8.25 -2.18 -0.77
N THR A 46 -7.92 -2.16 -2.05
CA THR A 46 -8.90 -2.09 -3.15
C THR A 46 -9.77 -3.33 -3.19
N ASP A 47 -9.18 -4.52 -3.04
CA ASP A 47 -9.94 -5.77 -3.01
C ASP A 47 -10.83 -5.87 -1.77
N ALA A 48 -10.36 -5.39 -0.63
CA ALA A 48 -11.13 -5.33 0.60
C ALA A 48 -12.36 -4.41 0.49
N VAL A 49 -12.18 -3.22 -0.10
CA VAL A 49 -13.27 -2.28 -0.34
C VAL A 49 -14.34 -2.88 -1.27
N ARG A 50 -13.93 -3.60 -2.32
CA ARG A 50 -14.85 -4.32 -3.19
C ARG A 50 -15.62 -5.41 -2.46
N ALA A 51 -14.94 -6.18 -1.59
CA ALA A 51 -15.59 -7.20 -0.78
C ALA A 51 -16.60 -6.60 0.21
N GLY A 52 -16.25 -5.46 0.82
CA GLY A 52 -17.15 -4.70 1.68
C GLY A 52 -18.35 -4.14 0.94
N ALA A 53 -18.16 -3.55 -0.23
CA ALA A 53 -19.23 -2.98 -1.04
C ALA A 53 -20.26 -4.04 -1.46
N ARG A 54 -19.82 -5.23 -1.83
CA ARG A 54 -20.72 -6.37 -2.10
C ARG A 54 -21.51 -6.79 -0.87
N THR A 55 -20.87 -6.82 0.30
CA THR A 55 -21.56 -7.13 1.57
C THR A 55 -22.62 -6.05 1.87
N ALA A 56 -22.27 -4.78 1.68
CA ALA A 56 -23.19 -3.67 1.86
C ALA A 56 -24.40 -3.77 0.91
N ALA A 57 -24.18 -4.07 -0.36
CA ALA A 57 -25.21 -4.16 -1.39
C ALA A 57 -26.34 -5.14 -1.02
N VAL A 58 -26.01 -6.28 -0.40
CA VAL A 58 -26.99 -7.32 0.00
C VAL A 58 -27.49 -7.19 1.44
N SER A 59 -26.93 -6.24 2.22
CA SER A 59 -27.23 -6.11 3.66
C SER A 59 -28.35 -5.10 3.95
N ARG A 60 -29.19 -4.75 3.01
CA ARG A 60 -30.22 -3.70 3.11
C ARG A 60 -31.09 -3.81 4.37
N TYR A 61 -31.50 -5.00 4.74
CA TYR A 61 -32.39 -5.26 5.86
C TYR A 61 -31.68 -5.53 7.20
N SER A 62 -30.35 -5.60 7.20
CA SER A 62 -29.58 -5.82 8.43
C SER A 62 -29.51 -4.55 9.27
N ALA A 63 -29.78 -4.66 10.56
CA ALA A 63 -29.57 -3.55 11.50
C ALA A 63 -28.08 -3.21 11.69
N SER A 64 -27.19 -4.19 11.50
CA SER A 64 -25.72 -4.07 11.63
C SER A 64 -25.00 -3.84 10.31
N ARG A 65 -25.73 -3.56 9.21
CA ARG A 65 -25.16 -3.45 7.85
C ARG A 65 -23.87 -2.63 7.72
N VAL A 66 -23.79 -1.50 8.41
CA VAL A 66 -22.59 -0.65 8.38
C VAL A 66 -21.44 -1.31 9.13
N ALA A 67 -21.71 -1.87 10.32
CA ALA A 67 -20.72 -2.59 11.12
C ALA A 67 -20.21 -3.85 10.40
N ASP A 68 -21.11 -4.61 9.80
CA ASP A 68 -20.78 -5.83 9.05
C ASP A 68 -19.93 -5.49 7.81
N THR A 69 -20.26 -4.40 7.10
CA THR A 69 -19.48 -3.91 5.99
C THR A 69 -18.07 -3.52 6.42
N LYS A 70 -17.93 -2.73 7.49
CA LYS A 70 -16.63 -2.34 8.03
C LYS A 70 -15.81 -3.55 8.48
N ALA A 71 -16.42 -4.48 9.19
CA ALA A 71 -15.78 -5.73 9.61
C ALA A 71 -15.30 -6.55 8.40
N ARG A 72 -16.11 -6.61 7.34
CA ARG A 72 -15.73 -7.29 6.10
C ARG A 72 -14.55 -6.66 5.40
N VAL A 73 -14.50 -5.32 5.29
CA VAL A 73 -13.36 -4.60 4.71
C VAL A 73 -12.09 -4.91 5.52
N LYS A 74 -12.14 -4.81 6.84
CA LYS A 74 -10.98 -5.07 7.71
C LYS A 74 -10.49 -6.51 7.59
N THR A 75 -11.38 -7.48 7.60
CA THR A 75 -11.00 -8.90 7.46
C THR A 75 -10.44 -9.21 6.08
N ALA A 76 -10.97 -8.59 5.04
CA ALA A 76 -10.54 -8.84 3.66
C ALA A 76 -9.24 -8.12 3.28
N SER A 77 -8.88 -7.02 3.97
CA SER A 77 -7.70 -6.23 3.63
C SER A 77 -6.38 -6.88 4.02
N ASP A 78 -6.37 -7.78 5.02
CA ASP A 78 -5.12 -8.33 5.61
C ASP A 78 -4.11 -7.22 6.01
N LEU A 79 -4.63 -6.00 6.29
CA LEU A 79 -3.84 -4.84 6.70
C LEU A 79 -3.92 -4.67 8.21
N SER A 80 -2.79 -4.77 8.88
CA SER A 80 -2.73 -4.63 10.33
C SER A 80 -2.99 -3.18 10.77
N GLY A 81 -3.77 -3.00 11.83
CA GLY A 81 -4.01 -1.70 12.44
C GLY A 81 -5.09 -0.85 11.78
N MET A 82 -5.85 -1.38 10.81
CA MET A 82 -7.00 -0.67 10.24
C MET A 82 -8.12 -0.53 11.29
N ALA A 83 -8.51 0.71 11.57
CA ALA A 83 -9.59 1.04 12.49
C ALA A 83 -10.95 1.16 11.77
N ASP A 84 -12.05 1.14 12.53
CA ASP A 84 -13.39 1.37 11.96
C ASP A 84 -13.58 2.79 11.43
N SER A 85 -12.80 3.76 11.93
CA SER A 85 -12.75 5.14 11.45
C SER A 85 -12.15 5.28 10.05
N ASP A 86 -11.32 4.29 9.64
CA ASP A 86 -10.64 4.31 8.34
C ASP A 86 -11.57 3.83 7.21
N VAL A 87 -12.74 3.29 7.56
CA VAL A 87 -13.74 2.80 6.61
C VAL A 87 -15.01 3.63 6.71
N ASP A 88 -15.37 4.28 5.62
CA ASP A 88 -16.60 5.05 5.47
C ASP A 88 -17.59 4.31 4.56
N VAL A 89 -18.88 4.31 4.95
CA VAL A 89 -19.96 3.65 4.21
C VAL A 89 -21.11 4.62 4.07
N GLN A 90 -21.40 5.01 2.86
CA GLN A 90 -22.44 5.98 2.53
C GLN A 90 -23.52 5.35 1.63
N SER A 91 -24.76 5.39 2.05
CA SER A 91 -25.93 4.96 1.26
C SER A 91 -27.23 5.47 1.85
N THR A 92 -28.25 5.63 1.03
CA THR A 92 -29.64 5.82 1.47
C THR A 92 -30.32 4.50 1.81
N TRP A 93 -29.72 3.37 1.47
CA TRP A 93 -30.21 2.00 1.67
C TRP A 93 -31.57 1.71 1.01
N ALA A 94 -31.99 2.54 0.08
CA ALA A 94 -33.16 2.29 -0.75
C ALA A 94 -32.82 1.23 -1.82
N HIS A 95 -33.82 0.45 -2.23
CA HIS A 95 -33.65 -0.49 -3.35
C HIS A 95 -33.20 0.25 -4.62
N GLY A 96 -32.13 -0.23 -5.22
CA GLY A 96 -31.55 0.40 -6.41
C GLY A 96 -30.72 1.65 -6.13
N ALA A 97 -30.56 2.08 -4.87
CA ALA A 97 -29.67 3.16 -4.50
C ALA A 97 -28.21 2.70 -4.54
N ASP A 98 -27.30 3.65 -4.68
CA ASP A 98 -25.88 3.36 -4.62
C ASP A 98 -25.42 3.25 -3.16
N VAL A 99 -24.51 2.32 -2.91
CA VAL A 99 -23.72 2.25 -1.69
C VAL A 99 -22.26 2.48 -2.03
N VAL A 100 -21.68 3.48 -1.42
CA VAL A 100 -20.28 3.86 -1.61
C VAL A 100 -19.50 3.43 -0.37
N VAL A 101 -18.52 2.57 -0.56
CA VAL A 101 -17.58 2.17 0.49
C VAL A 101 -16.21 2.74 0.16
N THR A 102 -15.68 3.50 1.10
CA THR A 102 -14.35 4.12 0.99
C THR A 102 -13.51 3.69 2.16
N ALA A 103 -12.28 3.28 1.90
CA ALA A 103 -11.33 2.97 2.96
C ALA A 103 -10.01 3.71 2.75
N LYS A 104 -9.35 4.04 3.87
CA LYS A 104 -8.06 4.71 3.92
C LYS A 104 -7.08 3.85 4.71
N TYR A 105 -5.83 3.86 4.29
CA TYR A 105 -4.76 3.18 4.98
C TYR A 105 -3.48 4.00 4.93
N PRO A 106 -2.87 4.36 6.07
CA PRO A 106 -1.67 5.18 6.09
C PRO A 106 -0.48 4.42 5.51
N TYR A 107 0.33 5.09 4.69
CA TYR A 107 1.61 4.59 4.25
C TYR A 107 2.74 5.51 4.67
N ARG A 108 3.91 4.93 4.85
CA ARG A 108 5.12 5.65 5.20
C ARG A 108 6.31 5.03 4.47
N ILE A 109 6.99 5.84 3.69
CA ILE A 109 8.24 5.46 3.01
C ILE A 109 9.37 6.10 3.80
N SER A 110 10.25 5.28 4.37
CA SER A 110 11.40 5.76 5.14
C SER A 110 12.68 5.08 4.69
N LEU A 111 13.78 5.84 4.69
CA LEU A 111 15.11 5.36 4.38
C LEU A 111 16.04 5.74 5.54
N LEU A 112 16.71 4.75 6.12
CA LEU A 112 17.65 4.93 7.24
C LEU A 112 17.09 5.77 8.41
N GLY A 113 15.77 5.62 8.70
CA GLY A 113 15.10 6.37 9.76
C GLY A 113 14.57 7.74 9.35
N VAL A 114 14.87 8.21 8.14
CA VAL A 114 14.33 9.47 7.60
C VAL A 114 13.07 9.16 6.79
N VAL A 115 11.96 9.83 7.12
CA VAL A 115 10.70 9.72 6.36
C VAL A 115 10.83 10.54 5.09
N LEU A 116 10.78 9.89 3.93
CA LEU A 116 10.85 10.51 2.61
C LEU A 116 9.46 10.88 2.08
N ALA A 117 8.46 10.04 2.35
CA ALA A 117 7.07 10.27 1.97
C ALA A 117 6.13 9.58 2.95
N SER A 118 4.99 10.20 3.20
CA SER A 118 3.89 9.61 3.96
C SER A 118 2.57 10.18 3.48
N GLY A 119 1.49 9.41 3.65
CA GLY A 119 0.15 9.83 3.25
C GLY A 119 -0.83 8.69 3.46
N ASP A 120 -2.01 8.81 2.87
CA ASP A 120 -3.04 7.79 2.92
C ASP A 120 -3.29 7.19 1.55
N LEU A 121 -3.26 5.87 1.48
CA LEU A 121 -3.83 5.11 0.38
C LEU A 121 -5.34 5.17 0.52
N THR A 122 -6.05 5.58 -0.52
CA THR A 122 -7.50 5.68 -0.51
C THR A 122 -8.06 4.82 -1.65
N SER A 123 -9.05 4.00 -1.34
CA SER A 123 -9.80 3.25 -2.33
C SER A 123 -11.29 3.42 -2.08
N SER A 124 -12.08 3.52 -3.16
CA SER A 124 -13.53 3.67 -3.11
C SER A 124 -14.18 2.79 -4.17
N THR A 125 -15.28 2.15 -3.79
CA THR A 125 -16.08 1.35 -4.71
C THR A 125 -17.55 1.63 -4.48
N THR A 126 -18.30 1.72 -5.59
CA THR A 126 -19.75 1.92 -5.58
C THR A 126 -20.42 0.65 -6.08
N GLU A 127 -21.38 0.16 -5.31
CA GLU A 127 -22.27 -0.95 -5.69
C GLU A 127 -23.73 -0.52 -5.55
N ARG A 128 -24.64 -1.26 -6.16
CA ARG A 128 -26.07 -0.98 -6.09
C ARG A 128 -26.74 -1.85 -5.05
N VAL A 129 -27.55 -1.25 -4.18
CA VAL A 129 -28.32 -1.93 -3.14
C VAL A 129 -29.44 -2.78 -3.78
N GLU A 130 -29.44 -4.07 -3.47
CA GLU A 130 -30.42 -5.07 -3.91
C GLU A 130 -31.69 -5.10 -3.05
#